data_864080ba70852e94f0b68f43ff7938a7
#
_entry.id   864080ba70852e94f0b68f43ff7938a7
#
_cell.length_a   1.000
_cell.length_b   1.000
_cell.length_c   1.000
_cell.angle_alpha   90.00
_cell.angle_beta   90.00
_cell.angle_gamma   90.00
#
_symmetry.space_group_name_H-M   'P 1'
#
loop_
_entity.id
_entity.type
_entity.pdbx_description
1 polymer ?
#
loop_
_entity_poly.entity_id
_entity_poly.type
_entity_poly.pdbx_seq_one_letter_code
_entity_poly.pdbx_strand_id
1 'polypeptide(L)'
;MESHTPWPTALHGELAEELRKVTRRKLDLQDGQLETSAFSILWILSDGKPRTLRELADELSLEQSTVNRQVNSAIRHGYLERFEVDGSISRMIRPTERGEAAFEHDGLQRAERLNTVFAELPHATLDALVWSLREFNDAYDGVLERQKRTPPGRRTTA
;
A
#
# COMPACT_ATOMS: atom_id res chain seq x y z
N MET A 1 -10.49 -18.60 32.00
CA MET A 1 -10.19 -18.91 30.55
C MET A 1 -9.03 -18.00 30.17
N GLU A 2 -7.80 -18.52 30.30
CA GLU A 2 -6.58 -17.75 29.95
C GLU A 2 -6.61 -17.45 28.47
N SER A 3 -6.54 -16.18 28.14
CA SER A 3 -6.49 -15.68 26.76
C SER A 3 -5.13 -16.11 26.19
N HIS A 4 -5.10 -17.16 25.39
CA HIS A 4 -3.88 -17.62 24.73
C HIS A 4 -3.53 -16.64 23.60
N THR A 5 -2.70 -15.64 23.90
CA THR A 5 -2.21 -14.72 22.89
C THR A 5 -0.89 -15.26 22.34
N PRO A 6 -0.67 -15.27 21.02
CA PRO A 6 0.58 -15.72 20.42
C PRO A 6 1.74 -14.71 20.58
N TRP A 7 1.48 -13.60 21.27
CA TRP A 7 2.42 -12.49 21.38
C TRP A 7 3.36 -12.65 22.57
N PRO A 8 4.70 -12.58 22.36
CA PRO A 8 5.69 -12.82 23.41
C PRO A 8 5.75 -11.69 24.46
N THR A 9 5.30 -10.48 24.13
CA THR A 9 5.21 -9.34 25.07
C THR A 9 3.93 -8.54 24.86
N ALA A 10 3.53 -7.76 25.88
CA ALA A 10 2.39 -6.85 25.78
C ALA A 10 2.53 -5.87 24.61
N LEU A 11 3.73 -5.31 24.40
CA LEU A 11 4.00 -4.37 23.30
C LEU A 11 3.70 -4.98 21.92
N HIS A 12 4.06 -6.25 21.70
CA HIS A 12 3.74 -6.93 20.43
C HIS A 12 2.22 -7.02 20.22
N GLY A 13 1.48 -7.36 21.27
CA GLY A 13 0.03 -7.47 21.21
C GLY A 13 -0.66 -6.12 20.98
N GLU A 14 -0.24 -5.09 21.70
CA GLU A 14 -0.76 -3.73 21.57
C GLU A 14 -0.51 -3.17 20.16
N LEU A 15 0.72 -3.26 19.66
CA LEU A 15 1.06 -2.81 18.30
C LEU A 15 0.27 -3.57 17.25
N ALA A 16 0.20 -4.91 17.34
CA ALA A 16 -0.55 -5.73 16.41
C ALA A 16 -2.04 -5.36 16.39
N GLU A 17 -2.64 -5.09 17.56
CA GLU A 17 -4.04 -4.68 17.65
C GLU A 17 -4.28 -3.30 17.03
N GLU A 18 -3.39 -2.31 17.24
CA GLU A 18 -3.54 -0.99 16.62
C GLU A 18 -3.37 -1.05 15.10
N LEU A 19 -2.38 -1.79 14.59
CA LEU A 19 -2.22 -2.01 13.16
C LEU A 19 -3.44 -2.72 12.55
N ARG A 20 -4.00 -3.71 13.25
CA ARG A 20 -5.23 -4.40 12.82
C ARG A 20 -6.43 -3.44 12.77
N LYS A 21 -6.56 -2.53 13.74
CA LYS A 21 -7.64 -1.52 13.73
C LYS A 21 -7.53 -0.59 12.53
N VAL A 22 -6.30 -0.14 12.21
CA VAL A 22 -6.04 0.72 11.05
C VAL A 22 -6.41 -0.01 9.75
N THR A 23 -5.92 -1.25 9.55
CA THR A 23 -6.17 -2.02 8.33
C THR A 23 -7.63 -2.44 8.16
N ARG A 24 -8.36 -2.67 9.27
CA ARG A 24 -9.77 -3.04 9.25
C ARG A 24 -10.71 -1.86 8.98
N ARG A 25 -10.27 -0.65 9.27
CA ARG A 25 -11.03 0.56 8.95
C ARG A 25 -10.98 0.75 7.44
N LYS A 26 -11.95 0.18 6.75
CA LYS A 26 -12.19 0.56 5.37
C LYS A 26 -12.54 2.04 5.39
N LEU A 27 -11.76 2.84 4.70
CA LEU A 27 -12.17 4.19 4.34
C LEU A 27 -13.24 4.03 3.26
N ASP A 28 -14.42 3.52 3.66
CA ASP A 28 -15.56 3.43 2.77
C ASP A 28 -15.96 4.85 2.39
N LEU A 29 -15.58 5.24 1.19
CA LEU A 29 -16.01 6.48 0.57
C LEU A 29 -17.44 6.25 0.08
N GLN A 30 -18.39 7.07 0.52
CA GLN A 30 -19.79 6.94 0.12
C GLN A 30 -19.98 7.11 -1.41
N ASP A 31 -19.08 7.91 -2.02
CA ASP A 31 -19.09 8.23 -3.45
C ASP A 31 -17.74 7.89 -4.13
N GLY A 32 -16.99 6.94 -3.60
CA GLY A 32 -15.70 6.53 -4.15
C GLY A 32 -15.88 5.89 -5.54
N GLN A 33 -15.10 6.36 -6.51
CA GLN A 33 -15.09 5.85 -7.88
C GLN A 33 -14.16 4.66 -8.05
N LEU A 34 -13.19 4.51 -7.17
CA LEU A 34 -12.12 3.53 -7.27
C LEU A 34 -12.26 2.42 -6.22
N GLU A 35 -12.07 1.18 -6.67
CA GLU A 35 -11.76 0.09 -5.75
C GLU A 35 -10.42 0.34 -5.05
N THR A 36 -10.24 -0.18 -3.83
CA THR A 36 -9.00 -0.02 -3.07
C THR A 36 -7.75 -0.42 -3.86
N SER A 37 -7.83 -1.48 -4.65
CA SER A 37 -6.72 -1.96 -5.49
C SER A 37 -6.35 -0.98 -6.60
N ALA A 38 -7.35 -0.39 -7.26
CA ALA A 38 -7.13 0.62 -8.31
C ALA A 38 -6.55 1.89 -7.71
N PHE A 39 -7.06 2.33 -6.55
CA PHE A 39 -6.52 3.48 -5.83
C PHE A 39 -5.04 3.27 -5.44
N SER A 40 -4.67 2.10 -4.94
CA SER A 40 -3.28 1.81 -4.57
C SER A 40 -2.33 1.81 -5.77
N ILE A 41 -2.75 1.30 -6.92
CA ILE A 41 -1.95 1.35 -8.15
C ILE A 41 -1.79 2.79 -8.64
N LEU A 42 -2.88 3.56 -8.67
CA LEU A 42 -2.84 4.97 -9.07
C LEU A 42 -2.00 5.83 -8.11
N TRP A 43 -2.01 5.49 -6.82
CA TRP A 43 -1.12 6.12 -5.84
C TRP A 43 0.36 5.96 -6.21
N ILE A 44 0.80 4.74 -6.57
CA ILE A 44 2.17 4.49 -7.03
C ILE A 44 2.49 5.29 -8.29
N LEU A 45 1.55 5.34 -9.23
CA LEU A 45 1.72 6.02 -10.51
C LEU A 45 1.56 7.54 -10.44
N SER A 46 1.18 8.10 -9.28
CA SER A 46 0.97 9.55 -9.11
C SER A 46 2.26 10.37 -9.13
N ASP A 47 3.42 9.72 -9.09
CA ASP A 47 4.73 10.36 -9.30
C ASP A 47 5.01 10.69 -10.79
N GLY A 48 4.08 10.37 -11.68
CA GLY A 48 4.18 10.60 -13.13
C GLY A 48 5.08 9.61 -13.87
N LYS A 49 5.60 8.59 -13.19
CA LYS A 49 6.47 7.59 -13.83
C LYS A 49 5.67 6.34 -14.16
N PRO A 50 5.66 5.90 -15.44
CA PRO A 50 5.08 4.62 -15.80
C PRO A 50 5.83 3.46 -15.12
N ARG A 51 5.12 2.36 -14.88
CA ARG A 51 5.66 1.15 -14.27
C ARG A 51 5.36 -0.07 -15.12
N THR A 52 6.25 -1.04 -15.09
CA THR A 52 5.97 -2.39 -15.57
C THR A 52 5.06 -3.12 -14.55
N LEU A 53 4.45 -4.21 -14.99
CA LEU A 53 3.66 -5.05 -14.08
C LEU A 53 4.48 -5.61 -12.92
N ARG A 54 5.77 -5.90 -13.16
CA ARG A 54 6.69 -6.40 -12.15
C ARG A 54 7.00 -5.34 -11.11
N GLU A 55 7.34 -4.13 -11.52
CA GLU A 55 7.62 -3.01 -10.61
C GLU A 55 6.40 -2.72 -9.72
N LEU A 56 5.18 -2.71 -10.29
CA LEU A 56 3.96 -2.56 -9.48
C LEU A 56 3.78 -3.69 -8.48
N ALA A 57 4.12 -4.93 -8.85
CA ALA A 57 4.02 -6.08 -7.95
C ALA A 57 5.03 -5.98 -6.80
N ASP A 58 6.25 -5.55 -7.10
CA ASP A 58 7.31 -5.35 -6.11
C ASP A 58 6.93 -4.20 -5.14
N GLU A 59 6.46 -3.05 -5.67
CA GLU A 59 6.06 -1.89 -4.85
C GLU A 59 4.82 -2.17 -3.99
N LEU A 60 3.85 -2.95 -4.50
CA LEU A 60 2.66 -3.36 -3.74
C LEU A 60 2.93 -4.54 -2.79
N SER A 61 4.09 -5.18 -2.87
CA SER A 61 4.43 -6.42 -2.16
C SER A 61 3.38 -7.52 -2.38
N LEU A 62 2.91 -7.65 -3.64
CA LEU A 62 1.91 -8.62 -4.06
C LEU A 62 2.45 -9.55 -5.16
N GLU A 63 1.84 -10.72 -5.27
CA GLU A 63 2.10 -11.63 -6.39
C GLU A 63 1.73 -10.98 -7.73
N GLN A 64 2.60 -11.12 -8.73
CA GLN A 64 2.42 -10.52 -10.06
C GLN A 64 1.08 -10.91 -10.70
N SER A 65 0.61 -12.14 -10.48
CA SER A 65 -0.70 -12.61 -10.98
C SER A 65 -1.87 -11.84 -10.37
N THR A 66 -1.77 -11.47 -9.10
CA THR A 66 -2.77 -10.65 -8.40
C THR A 66 -2.77 -9.23 -8.96
N VAL A 67 -1.60 -8.61 -9.08
CA VAL A 67 -1.49 -7.26 -9.65
C VAL A 67 -1.96 -7.23 -11.11
N ASN A 68 -1.65 -8.27 -11.90
CA ASN A 68 -2.14 -8.36 -13.27
C ASN A 68 -3.68 -8.36 -13.36
N ARG A 69 -4.37 -9.06 -12.46
CA ARG A 69 -5.85 -9.03 -12.40
C ARG A 69 -6.37 -7.64 -12.03
N GLN A 70 -5.75 -6.98 -11.06
CA GLN A 70 -6.11 -5.62 -10.62
C GLN A 70 -5.91 -4.60 -11.74
N VAL A 71 -4.74 -4.63 -12.39
CA VAL A 71 -4.43 -3.76 -13.55
C VAL A 71 -5.43 -3.99 -14.69
N ASN A 72 -5.73 -5.25 -15.03
CA ASN A 72 -6.70 -5.55 -16.07
C ASN A 72 -8.12 -5.06 -15.71
N SER A 73 -8.49 -5.13 -14.43
CA SER A 73 -9.74 -4.54 -13.95
C SER A 73 -9.75 -3.02 -14.14
N ALA A 74 -8.71 -2.34 -13.69
CA ALA A 74 -8.58 -0.89 -13.82
C ALA A 74 -8.56 -0.43 -15.30
N ILE A 75 -7.95 -1.20 -16.21
CA ILE A 75 -7.97 -0.94 -17.65
C ILE A 75 -9.40 -1.07 -18.20
N ARG A 76 -10.15 -2.11 -17.83
CA ARG A 76 -11.55 -2.26 -18.27
C ARG A 76 -12.45 -1.10 -17.82
N HIS A 77 -12.17 -0.51 -16.67
CA HIS A 77 -12.86 0.69 -16.18
C HIS A 77 -12.32 1.99 -16.78
N GLY A 78 -11.27 1.91 -17.60
CA GLY A 78 -10.68 3.07 -18.28
C GLY A 78 -9.80 3.94 -17.37
N TYR A 79 -9.33 3.42 -16.25
CA TYR A 79 -8.45 4.17 -15.31
C TYR A 79 -6.97 4.04 -15.64
N LEU A 80 -6.57 2.94 -16.25
CA LEU A 80 -5.19 2.65 -16.65
C LEU A 80 -5.13 2.29 -18.12
N GLU A 81 -3.95 2.46 -18.71
CA GLU A 81 -3.62 1.96 -20.04
C GLU A 81 -2.25 1.31 -20.06
N ARG A 82 -2.06 0.42 -21.04
CA ARG A 82 -0.74 -0.16 -21.36
C ARG A 82 -0.22 0.41 -22.64
N PHE A 83 1.06 0.70 -22.68
CA PHE A 83 1.75 1.15 -23.88
C PHE A 83 3.11 0.48 -24.02
N GLU A 84 3.65 0.49 -25.21
CA GLU A 84 4.96 -0.05 -25.52
C GLU A 84 5.97 1.10 -25.58
N VAL A 85 7.17 0.84 -25.10
CA VAL A 85 8.30 1.77 -25.20
C VAL A 85 9.33 1.13 -26.13
N ASP A 86 9.81 1.87 -27.12
CA ASP A 86 10.83 1.40 -28.06
C ASP A 86 12.05 0.87 -27.32
N GLY A 87 12.46 -0.36 -27.67
CA GLY A 87 13.59 -1.04 -27.03
C GLY A 87 13.26 -1.75 -25.71
N SER A 88 12.02 -1.72 -25.23
CA SER A 88 11.59 -2.48 -24.06
C SER A 88 10.75 -3.69 -24.44
N ILE A 89 11.07 -4.85 -23.84
CA ILE A 89 10.28 -6.08 -24.01
C ILE A 89 8.99 -6.01 -23.17
N SER A 90 9.00 -5.18 -22.13
CA SER A 90 7.89 -5.10 -21.16
C SER A 90 6.97 -3.92 -21.48
N ARG A 91 5.68 -4.19 -21.46
CA ARG A 91 4.66 -3.13 -21.55
C ARG A 91 4.64 -2.30 -20.27
N MET A 92 4.60 -0.99 -20.47
CA MET A 92 4.48 -0.02 -19.38
C MET A 92 2.99 0.27 -19.10
N ILE A 93 2.72 0.64 -17.86
CA ILE A 93 1.38 0.98 -17.35
C ILE A 93 1.43 2.42 -16.88
N ARG A 94 0.41 3.19 -17.24
CA ARG A 94 0.22 4.57 -16.76
C ARG A 94 -1.26 4.86 -16.54
N PRO A 95 -1.59 5.91 -15.76
CA PRO A 95 -2.94 6.40 -15.65
C PRO A 95 -3.45 6.94 -16.99
N THR A 96 -4.76 6.91 -17.18
CA THR A 96 -5.48 7.72 -18.16
C THR A 96 -5.92 9.03 -17.50
N GLU A 97 -6.35 10.03 -18.29
CA GLU A 97 -6.97 11.25 -17.76
C GLU A 97 -8.14 10.93 -16.81
N ARG A 98 -8.94 9.92 -17.17
CA ARG A 98 -10.03 9.45 -16.30
C ARG A 98 -9.51 8.84 -15.01
N GLY A 99 -8.42 8.10 -15.06
CA GLY A 99 -7.78 7.51 -13.89
C GLY A 99 -7.23 8.57 -12.95
N GLU A 100 -6.58 9.60 -13.49
CA GLU A 100 -6.06 10.73 -12.71
C GLU A 100 -7.20 11.51 -12.05
N ALA A 101 -8.25 11.84 -12.77
CA ALA A 101 -9.41 12.53 -12.22
C ALA A 101 -10.13 11.73 -11.14
N ALA A 102 -10.29 10.41 -11.31
CA ALA A 102 -10.89 9.54 -10.31
C ALA A 102 -9.98 9.43 -9.06
N PHE A 103 -8.66 9.37 -9.24
CA PHE A 103 -7.71 9.32 -8.14
C PHE A 103 -7.71 10.62 -7.33
N GLU A 104 -7.74 11.77 -7.99
CA GLU A 104 -7.84 13.07 -7.33
C GLU A 104 -9.14 13.19 -6.54
N HIS A 105 -10.28 12.85 -7.16
CA HIS A 105 -11.58 12.87 -6.51
C HIS A 105 -11.60 12.03 -5.22
N ASP A 106 -11.21 10.78 -5.31
CA ASP A 106 -11.20 9.85 -4.17
C ASP A 106 -10.14 10.25 -3.14
N GLY A 107 -9.01 10.83 -3.58
CA GLY A 107 -7.97 11.36 -2.73
C GLY A 107 -8.46 12.52 -1.88
N LEU A 108 -9.18 13.48 -2.46
CA LEU A 108 -9.77 14.60 -1.74
C LEU A 108 -10.79 14.16 -0.70
N GLN A 109 -11.67 13.20 -1.03
CA GLN A 109 -12.60 12.65 -0.04
C GLN A 109 -11.90 11.96 1.13
N ARG A 110 -10.80 11.22 0.87
CA ARG A 110 -9.99 10.60 1.92
C ARG A 110 -9.32 11.66 2.80
N ALA A 111 -8.78 12.71 2.18
CA ALA A 111 -8.15 13.82 2.89
C ALA A 111 -9.16 14.55 3.79
N GLU A 112 -10.37 14.83 3.31
CA GLU A 112 -11.43 15.46 4.11
C GLU A 112 -11.81 14.62 5.33
N ARG A 113 -11.94 13.31 5.17
CA ARG A 113 -12.18 12.40 6.28
C ARG A 113 -11.04 12.38 7.29
N LEU A 114 -9.79 12.39 6.81
CA LEU A 114 -8.62 12.50 7.68
C LEU A 114 -8.59 13.86 8.40
N ASN A 115 -8.93 14.95 7.72
CA ASN A 115 -9.02 16.27 8.34
C ASN A 115 -10.02 16.29 9.51
N THR A 116 -11.16 15.61 9.39
CA THR A 116 -12.12 15.45 10.49
C THR A 116 -11.49 14.74 11.69
N VAL A 117 -10.70 13.67 11.45
CA VAL A 117 -9.98 12.97 12.52
C VAL A 117 -8.86 13.85 13.10
N PHE A 118 -8.16 14.59 12.24
CA PHE A 118 -7.07 15.47 12.67
C PHE A 118 -7.55 16.61 13.54
N ALA A 119 -8.77 17.12 13.31
CA ALA A 119 -9.36 18.15 14.13
C ALA A 119 -9.61 17.70 15.60
N GLU A 120 -9.73 16.41 15.82
CA GLU A 120 -9.92 15.82 17.16
C GLU A 120 -8.59 15.57 17.92
N LEU A 121 -7.44 15.79 17.26
CA LEU A 121 -6.12 15.48 17.80
C LEU A 121 -5.24 16.72 17.90
N PRO A 122 -4.42 16.85 18.98
CA PRO A 122 -3.39 17.88 19.02
C PRO A 122 -2.39 17.73 17.86
N HIS A 123 -1.93 18.84 17.27
CA HIS A 123 -0.93 18.82 16.19
C HIS A 123 0.34 18.04 16.58
N ALA A 124 0.82 18.21 17.82
CA ALA A 124 1.98 17.47 18.29
C ALA A 124 1.77 15.93 18.27
N THR A 125 0.54 15.45 18.45
CA THR A 125 0.19 14.03 18.36
C THR A 125 0.26 13.55 16.91
N LEU A 126 -0.20 14.36 15.96
CA LEU A 126 -0.13 14.03 14.53
C LEU A 126 1.31 13.99 14.02
N ASP A 127 2.13 14.97 14.40
CA ASP A 127 3.56 15.02 14.06
C ASP A 127 4.29 13.80 14.62
N ALA A 128 4.04 13.47 15.90
CA ALA A 128 4.63 12.31 16.55
C ALA A 128 4.20 10.99 15.87
N LEU A 129 2.94 10.87 15.47
CA LEU A 129 2.43 9.70 14.76
C LEU A 129 3.12 9.52 13.41
N VAL A 130 3.21 10.56 12.61
CA VAL A 130 3.87 10.51 11.29
C VAL A 130 5.34 10.16 11.45
N TRP A 131 6.04 10.79 12.41
CA TRP A 131 7.44 10.50 12.68
C TRP A 131 7.64 9.04 13.12
N SER A 132 6.85 8.56 14.08
CA SER A 132 6.96 7.18 14.58
C SER A 132 6.66 6.13 13.51
N LEU A 133 5.69 6.40 12.62
CA LEU A 133 5.39 5.51 11.50
C LEU A 133 6.53 5.47 10.48
N ARG A 134 7.20 6.58 10.21
CA ARG A 134 8.39 6.60 9.34
C ARG A 134 9.51 5.75 9.91
N GLU A 135 9.89 6.00 11.18
CA GLU A 135 10.93 5.23 11.87
C GLU A 135 10.60 3.73 11.88
N PHE A 136 9.34 3.37 12.12
CA PHE A 136 8.89 1.98 12.11
C PHE A 136 9.03 1.36 10.71
N ASN A 137 8.59 2.05 9.65
CA ASN A 137 8.67 1.57 8.27
C ASN A 137 10.13 1.41 7.82
N ASP A 138 10.98 2.40 8.08
CA ASP A 138 12.40 2.35 7.74
C ASP A 138 13.11 1.16 8.42
N ALA A 139 12.79 0.92 9.71
CA ALA A 139 13.32 -0.22 10.44
C ALA A 139 12.81 -1.55 9.86
N TYR A 140 11.53 -1.62 9.50
CA TYR A 140 10.91 -2.81 8.92
C TYR A 140 11.52 -3.16 7.56
N ASP A 141 11.68 -2.17 6.68
CA ASP A 141 12.30 -2.34 5.37
C ASP A 141 13.75 -2.80 5.49
N GLY A 142 14.50 -2.22 6.43
CA GLY A 142 15.86 -2.66 6.72
C GLY A 142 15.94 -4.13 7.18
N VAL A 143 14.96 -4.62 7.93
CA VAL A 143 14.87 -6.05 8.30
C VAL A 143 14.60 -6.92 7.08
N LEU A 144 13.63 -6.55 6.25
CA LEU A 144 13.27 -7.31 5.03
C LEU A 144 14.44 -7.41 4.06
N GLU A 145 15.18 -6.32 3.85
CA GLU A 145 16.35 -6.32 2.98
C GLU A 145 17.46 -7.24 3.49
N ARG A 146 17.72 -7.24 4.80
CA ARG A 146 18.69 -8.17 5.42
C ARG A 146 18.28 -9.63 5.24
N GLN A 147 16.99 -9.93 5.39
CA GLN A 147 16.46 -11.28 5.18
C GLN A 147 16.60 -11.73 3.74
N LYS A 148 16.38 -10.85 2.75
CA LYS A 148 16.58 -11.17 1.32
C LYS A 148 18.04 -11.44 0.98
N ARG A 149 18.99 -10.81 1.68
CA ARG A 149 20.45 -11.00 1.47
C ARG A 149 21.01 -12.24 2.15
N THR A 150 20.34 -12.77 3.16
CA THR A 150 20.79 -13.97 3.87
C THR A 150 20.16 -15.20 3.18
N PRO A 151 20.95 -16.05 2.46
CA PRO A 151 20.41 -17.27 1.86
C PRO A 151 19.84 -18.17 2.97
N PRO A 152 18.77 -18.94 2.71
CA PRO A 152 18.22 -19.85 3.69
C PRO A 152 19.30 -20.85 4.11
N GLY A 153 19.74 -20.71 5.36
CA GLY A 153 20.72 -21.62 5.95
C GLY A 153 20.21 -23.06 5.82
N ARG A 154 21.08 -23.96 5.32
CA ARG A 154 20.82 -25.39 5.30
C ARG A 154 20.36 -25.79 6.70
N ARG A 155 19.13 -26.26 6.81
CA ARG A 155 18.67 -26.96 8.02
C ARG A 155 19.60 -28.15 8.18
N THR A 156 20.51 -28.07 9.13
CA THR A 156 21.31 -29.21 9.57
C THR A 156 20.33 -30.13 10.30
N THR A 157 19.91 -31.20 9.63
CA THR A 157 19.25 -32.33 10.28
C THR A 157 20.31 -33.03 11.11
N ALA A 158 20.18 -32.91 12.42
CA ALA A 158 20.80 -33.83 13.39
C ALA A 158 19.71 -34.66 14.02
#